data_0d97a4ae45b486426789d7e321e15885
#
_entry.id   0d97a4ae45b486426789d7e321e15885
#
_cell.length_a   1.000
_cell.length_b   1.000
_cell.length_c   1.000
_cell.angle_alpha   90.00
_cell.angle_beta   90.00
_cell.angle_gamma   90.00
#
_symmetry.space_group_name_H-M   'P 1'
#
loop_
_entity.id
_entity.type
_entity.pdbx_description
1 polymer ?
#
loop_
_entity_poly.entity_id
_entity_poly.type
_entity_poly.pdbx_seq_one_letter_code
_entity_poly.pdbx_strand_id
1 'polypeptide(L)'
;MTVEKVIAIIRIFDYKKAIEFYVDWLGFKIEWEHTFEDNTPIYMEVSREGISLHLSEHSGDCSPGARVYIVCTGLKEYHKQLLDKKYKYNRPGLEKAFYGAWCMEVIDPFGNRLTFNETIEDSGGKGTDK
;
A
#
# COMPACT_ATOMS: atom_id res chain seq x y z
N MET A 1 0.79 -8.99 27.13
CA MET A 1 1.08 -8.20 25.92
C MET A 1 -0.23 -7.91 25.21
N THR A 2 -0.39 -6.68 24.79
CA THR A 2 -1.54 -6.28 23.98
C THR A 2 -1.00 -5.58 22.76
N VAL A 3 -1.37 -6.07 21.58
CA VAL A 3 -0.91 -5.46 20.35
C VAL A 3 -1.86 -4.33 19.98
N GLU A 4 -1.32 -3.12 19.83
CA GLU A 4 -2.14 -1.97 19.45
C GLU A 4 -2.14 -1.77 17.95
N LYS A 5 -1.04 -2.08 17.29
CA LYS A 5 -0.92 -1.84 15.87
C LYS A 5 0.28 -2.61 15.32
N VAL A 6 0.17 -3.04 14.08
CA VAL A 6 1.29 -3.63 13.35
C VAL A 6 1.58 -2.74 12.16
N ILE A 7 2.83 -2.32 12.01
CA ILE A 7 3.21 -1.40 10.93
C ILE A 7 4.37 -2.03 10.18
N ALA A 8 4.20 -2.19 8.86
CA ALA A 8 5.27 -2.68 8.01
C ALA A 8 6.24 -1.55 7.70
N ILE A 9 7.53 -1.87 7.68
CA ILE A 9 8.58 -0.93 7.30
C ILE A 9 9.02 -1.30 5.89
N ILE A 10 8.93 -0.34 4.99
CA ILE A 10 9.14 -0.57 3.56
C ILE A 10 10.31 0.27 3.09
N ARG A 11 11.20 -0.34 2.32
CA ARG A 11 12.37 0.33 1.80
C ARG A 11 12.03 1.23 0.61
N ILE A 12 12.45 2.48 0.67
CA ILE A 12 12.34 3.41 -0.45
C ILE A 12 13.74 3.97 -0.74
N PHE A 13 13.93 4.50 -1.96
CA PHE A 13 15.22 5.01 -2.38
C PHE A 13 15.20 6.47 -2.82
N ASP A 14 13.99 7.06 -2.95
CA ASP A 14 13.85 8.42 -3.46
C ASP A 14 12.61 9.03 -2.84
N TYR A 15 12.80 10.11 -2.09
CA TYR A 15 11.69 10.75 -1.38
C TYR A 15 10.61 11.25 -2.32
N LYS A 16 11.01 11.96 -3.39
CA LYS A 16 10.03 12.55 -4.30
C LYS A 16 9.18 11.48 -4.98
N LYS A 17 9.80 10.41 -5.41
CA LYS A 17 9.08 9.32 -6.05
C LYS A 17 8.17 8.61 -5.06
N ALA A 18 8.58 8.50 -3.81
CA ALA A 18 7.74 7.90 -2.78
C ALA A 18 6.50 8.76 -2.55
N ILE A 19 6.67 10.08 -2.44
CA ILE A 19 5.53 10.99 -2.26
C ILE A 19 4.58 10.91 -3.44
N GLU A 20 5.13 10.91 -4.66
CA GLU A 20 4.29 10.82 -5.86
C GLU A 20 3.44 9.56 -5.84
N PHE A 21 4.02 8.44 -5.46
CA PHE A 21 3.32 7.16 -5.46
C PHE A 21 2.36 7.03 -4.28
N TYR A 22 2.86 7.20 -3.06
CA TYR A 22 2.08 6.90 -1.86
C TYR A 22 1.10 8.02 -1.50
N VAL A 23 1.50 9.26 -1.67
CA VAL A 23 0.68 10.38 -1.26
C VAL A 23 -0.19 10.89 -2.41
N ASP A 24 0.44 11.23 -3.52
CA ASP A 24 -0.30 11.85 -4.62
C ASP A 24 -1.21 10.85 -5.32
N TRP A 25 -0.72 9.66 -5.58
CA TRP A 25 -1.50 8.68 -6.32
C TRP A 25 -2.35 7.80 -5.40
N LEU A 26 -1.75 7.10 -4.46
CA LEU A 26 -2.52 6.20 -3.59
C LEU A 26 -3.39 6.95 -2.59
N GLY A 27 -3.07 8.19 -2.29
CA GLY A 27 -3.89 9.00 -1.40
C GLY A 27 -3.58 8.81 0.08
N PHE A 28 -2.39 8.33 0.41
CA PHE A 28 -1.97 8.22 1.79
C PHE A 28 -1.66 9.60 2.33
N LYS A 29 -1.81 9.76 3.64
CA LYS A 29 -1.51 10.99 4.35
C LYS A 29 -0.18 10.82 5.06
N ILE A 30 0.67 11.86 5.03
CA ILE A 30 1.90 11.84 5.80
C ILE A 30 1.56 12.14 7.25
N GLU A 31 1.86 11.19 8.14
CA GLU A 31 1.64 11.40 9.57
C GLU A 31 2.79 12.18 10.19
N TRP A 32 4.03 11.82 9.81
CA TRP A 32 5.23 12.52 10.26
C TRP A 32 6.40 12.10 9.38
N GLU A 33 7.43 12.94 9.38
CA GLU A 33 8.69 12.69 8.69
C GLU A 33 9.83 13.01 9.64
N HIS A 34 10.92 12.27 9.50
CA HIS A 34 12.09 12.48 10.31
C HIS A 34 13.35 12.31 9.48
N THR A 35 14.26 13.28 9.58
CA THR A 35 15.61 13.17 9.06
C THR A 35 16.55 13.44 10.21
N PHE A 36 17.64 12.69 10.29
CA PHE A 36 18.54 12.82 11.43
C PHE A 36 19.47 14.01 11.27
N GLU A 37 19.83 14.34 10.04
CA GLU A 37 20.67 15.47 9.68
C GLU A 37 20.27 15.96 8.30
N ASP A 38 20.76 17.13 7.91
CA ASP A 38 20.50 17.63 6.56
C ASP A 38 21.02 16.62 5.54
N ASN A 39 20.21 16.35 4.53
CA ASN A 39 20.54 15.43 3.43
C ASN A 39 20.76 14.00 3.89
N THR A 40 20.26 13.63 5.05
CA THR A 40 20.31 12.24 5.49
C THR A 40 19.07 11.52 5.02
N PRO A 41 19.10 10.17 5.05
CA PRO A 41 17.93 9.38 4.69
C PRO A 41 16.72 9.73 5.54
N ILE A 42 15.55 9.68 4.93
CA ILE A 42 14.30 9.99 5.61
C ILE A 42 13.65 8.72 6.15
N TYR A 43 12.91 8.88 7.23
CA TYR A 43 12.04 7.85 7.79
C TYR A 43 10.69 8.50 8.03
N MET A 44 9.61 7.93 7.53
CA MET A 44 8.32 8.59 7.61
C MET A 44 7.20 7.59 7.79
N GLU A 45 6.09 8.07 8.32
CA GLU A 45 4.87 7.27 8.38
C GLU A 45 3.82 7.85 7.46
N VAL A 46 3.19 6.97 6.69
CA VAL A 46 2.03 7.34 5.87
C VAL A 46 0.86 6.44 6.25
N SER A 47 -0.35 6.98 6.14
CA SER A 47 -1.53 6.22 6.53
C SER A 47 -2.70 6.52 5.61
N ARG A 48 -3.61 5.55 5.53
CA ARG A 48 -4.87 5.71 4.81
C ARG A 48 -5.86 4.67 5.33
N GLU A 49 -6.95 5.12 5.91
CA GLU A 49 -8.12 4.28 6.22
C GLU A 49 -7.76 2.90 6.82
N GLY A 50 -6.99 2.93 7.87
CA GLY A 50 -6.61 1.70 8.55
C GLY A 50 -5.28 1.13 8.16
N ILE A 51 -4.67 1.62 7.09
CA ILE A 51 -3.34 1.19 6.67
C ILE A 51 -2.33 2.18 7.23
N SER A 52 -1.28 1.67 7.86
CA SER A 52 -0.14 2.49 8.27
C SER A 52 1.11 1.81 7.78
N LEU A 53 1.99 2.58 7.16
CA LEU A 53 3.28 2.09 6.67
C LEU A 53 4.37 3.05 7.09
N HIS A 54 5.53 2.50 7.43
CA HIS A 54 6.74 3.31 7.57
C HIS A 54 7.54 3.17 6.29
N LEU A 55 7.97 4.29 5.75
CA LEU A 55 8.80 4.30 4.54
C LEU A 55 10.18 4.77 4.95
N SER A 56 11.19 3.98 4.64
CA SER A 56 12.55 4.23 5.11
C SER A 56 13.56 4.22 3.98
N GLU A 57 14.38 5.27 3.93
CA GLU A 57 15.52 5.31 3.03
C GLU A 57 16.78 4.71 3.68
N HIS A 58 16.71 4.27 4.94
CA HIS A 58 17.86 3.71 5.65
C HIS A 58 18.10 2.27 5.21
N SER A 59 19.30 1.99 4.73
CA SER A 59 19.61 0.68 4.18
C SER A 59 19.55 -0.45 5.20
N GLY A 60 19.70 -0.14 6.47
CA GLY A 60 19.69 -1.17 7.51
C GLY A 60 18.34 -1.49 8.09
N ASP A 61 17.29 -0.76 7.71
CA ASP A 61 15.98 -0.94 8.34
C ASP A 61 15.18 -2.09 7.78
N CYS A 62 15.33 -2.36 6.49
CA CYS A 62 14.53 -3.38 5.83
C CYS A 62 15.12 -3.68 4.46
N SER A 63 14.70 -4.79 3.88
CA SER A 63 15.14 -5.19 2.54
C SER A 63 14.22 -4.61 1.49
N PRO A 64 14.73 -4.29 0.30
CA PRO A 64 13.86 -3.87 -0.79
C PRO A 64 12.98 -5.02 -1.26
N GLY A 65 11.87 -4.68 -1.91
CA GLY A 65 11.02 -5.68 -2.52
C GLY A 65 10.00 -6.30 -1.58
N ALA A 66 9.57 -5.54 -0.58
CA ALA A 66 8.54 -6.03 0.33
C ALA A 66 7.21 -6.21 -0.38
N ARG A 67 6.38 -7.07 0.18
CA ARG A 67 5.00 -7.25 -0.29
C ARG A 67 4.07 -7.14 0.90
N VAL A 68 3.07 -6.28 0.79
CA VAL A 68 2.10 -6.07 1.85
C VAL A 68 0.73 -6.51 1.32
N TYR A 69 0.10 -7.42 2.05
CA TYR A 69 -1.21 -7.94 1.67
C TYR A 69 -2.27 -7.20 2.49
N ILE A 70 -3.20 -6.57 1.79
CA ILE A 70 -4.19 -5.70 2.43
C ILE A 70 -5.58 -6.24 2.15
N VAL A 71 -6.29 -6.61 3.20
CA VAL A 71 -7.67 -7.08 3.09
C VAL A 71 -8.58 -5.87 3.31
N CYS A 72 -9.46 -5.61 2.36
CA CYS A 72 -10.21 -4.37 2.36
C CYS A 72 -11.61 -4.56 1.79
N THR A 73 -12.39 -3.49 1.84
CA THR A 73 -13.67 -3.38 1.14
C THR A 73 -13.62 -2.14 0.27
N GLY A 74 -14.53 -2.02 -0.67
CA GLY A 74 -14.59 -0.85 -1.53
C GLY A 74 -13.51 -0.81 -2.59
N LEU A 75 -12.98 -1.95 -2.97
CA LEU A 75 -11.83 -2.01 -3.87
C LEU A 75 -12.16 -1.53 -5.28
N LYS A 76 -13.34 -1.84 -5.79
CA LYS A 76 -13.73 -1.38 -7.12
C LYS A 76 -13.73 0.13 -7.21
N GLU A 77 -14.25 0.79 -6.18
CA GLU A 77 -14.28 2.25 -6.11
C GLU A 77 -12.86 2.81 -6.09
N TYR A 78 -12.03 2.22 -5.26
CA TYR A 78 -10.65 2.68 -5.13
C TYR A 78 -9.88 2.48 -6.44
N HIS A 79 -10.06 1.34 -7.08
CA HIS A 79 -9.44 1.06 -8.38
C HIS A 79 -9.82 2.13 -9.40
N LYS A 80 -11.11 2.48 -9.45
CA LYS A 80 -11.57 3.51 -10.37
C LYS A 80 -10.93 4.86 -10.07
N GLN A 81 -10.85 5.23 -8.79
CA GLN A 81 -10.20 6.48 -8.38
C GLN A 81 -8.75 6.52 -8.83
N LEU A 82 -8.03 5.41 -8.67
CA LEU A 82 -6.63 5.35 -9.06
C LEU A 82 -6.46 5.49 -10.57
N LEU A 83 -7.30 4.82 -11.35
CA LEU A 83 -7.22 4.93 -12.80
C LEU A 83 -7.55 6.34 -13.27
N ASP A 84 -8.49 7.00 -12.61
CA ASP A 84 -8.90 8.35 -12.99
C ASP A 84 -7.78 9.37 -12.79
N LYS A 85 -6.82 9.09 -11.92
CA LYS A 85 -5.68 9.98 -11.70
C LYS A 85 -4.66 9.92 -12.84
N LYS A 86 -4.72 8.90 -13.68
CA LYS A 86 -3.87 8.75 -14.86
C LYS A 86 -2.38 8.82 -14.54
N TYR A 87 -1.99 8.13 -13.49
CA TYR A 87 -0.60 8.03 -13.11
C TYR A 87 0.13 7.18 -14.14
N LYS A 88 1.16 7.74 -14.78
CA LYS A 88 1.74 7.08 -15.95
C LYS A 88 2.54 5.83 -15.64
N TYR A 89 2.92 5.62 -14.39
CA TYR A 89 3.78 4.49 -14.02
C TYR A 89 3.01 3.30 -13.48
N ASN A 90 1.71 3.40 -13.30
CA ASN A 90 0.93 2.31 -12.74
C ASN A 90 -0.49 2.34 -13.26
N ARG A 91 -0.90 1.25 -13.86
CA ARG A 91 -2.27 1.08 -14.32
C ARG A 91 -2.74 -0.29 -13.85
N PRO A 92 -3.06 -0.41 -12.57
CA PRO A 92 -3.37 -1.74 -12.02
C PRO A 92 -4.66 -2.29 -12.57
N GLY A 93 -4.67 -3.60 -12.82
CA GLY A 93 -5.90 -4.29 -13.16
C GLY A 93 -6.68 -4.65 -11.92
N LEU A 94 -7.97 -4.85 -12.09
CA LEU A 94 -8.83 -5.38 -11.04
C LEU A 94 -9.27 -6.74 -11.51
N GLU A 95 -8.83 -7.80 -10.83
CA GLU A 95 -9.05 -9.16 -11.28
C GLU A 95 -9.82 -9.96 -10.25
N LYS A 96 -10.60 -10.91 -10.75
CA LYS A 96 -11.34 -11.81 -9.87
C LYS A 96 -10.50 -13.08 -9.69
N ALA A 97 -10.04 -13.28 -8.47
CA ALA A 97 -9.22 -14.45 -8.17
C ALA A 97 -10.07 -15.69 -8.06
N PHE A 98 -9.45 -16.85 -8.29
CA PHE A 98 -10.16 -18.13 -8.27
C PHE A 98 -10.79 -18.44 -6.92
N TYR A 99 -10.27 -17.87 -5.85
CA TYR A 99 -10.80 -18.13 -4.50
C TYR A 99 -11.89 -17.15 -4.09
N GLY A 100 -12.49 -16.46 -5.04
CA GLY A 100 -13.65 -15.63 -4.76
C GLY A 100 -13.31 -14.28 -4.14
N ALA A 101 -12.36 -13.58 -4.72
CA ALA A 101 -11.96 -12.27 -4.22
C ALA A 101 -11.62 -11.37 -5.40
N TRP A 102 -11.82 -10.08 -5.20
CA TRP A 102 -11.29 -9.07 -6.12
C TRP A 102 -9.88 -8.73 -5.69
N CYS A 103 -8.96 -8.64 -6.64
CA CYS A 103 -7.56 -8.39 -6.36
C CYS A 103 -7.05 -7.24 -7.21
N MET A 104 -6.24 -6.39 -6.59
CA MET A 104 -5.54 -5.32 -7.29
C MET A 104 -4.14 -5.23 -6.70
N GLU A 105 -3.13 -5.24 -7.55
CA GLU A 105 -1.75 -5.10 -7.07
C GLU A 105 -1.13 -3.85 -7.68
N VAL A 106 -0.47 -3.06 -6.83
CA VAL A 106 0.31 -1.92 -7.29
C VAL A 106 1.76 -2.15 -6.90
N ILE A 107 2.67 -1.64 -7.73
CA ILE A 107 4.10 -1.79 -7.53
C ILE A 107 4.69 -0.40 -7.45
N ASP A 108 5.37 -0.10 -6.34
CA ASP A 108 5.94 1.22 -6.17
C ASP A 108 7.23 1.37 -6.99
N PRO A 109 7.80 2.57 -7.06
CA PRO A 109 9.01 2.78 -7.87
C PRO A 109 10.23 2.00 -7.40
N PHE A 110 10.16 1.35 -6.24
CA PHE A 110 11.29 0.67 -5.63
C PHE A 110 11.13 -0.85 -5.62
N GLY A 111 10.05 -1.34 -6.24
CA GLY A 111 9.80 -2.78 -6.31
C GLY A 111 8.98 -3.34 -5.18
N ASN A 112 8.48 -2.50 -4.29
CA ASN A 112 7.57 -2.96 -3.24
C ASN A 112 6.18 -3.11 -3.82
N ARG A 113 5.43 -4.10 -3.33
CA ARG A 113 4.10 -4.40 -3.84
C ARG A 113 3.07 -4.28 -2.74
N LEU A 114 1.96 -3.63 -3.07
CA LEU A 114 0.79 -3.63 -2.21
C LEU A 114 -0.29 -4.42 -2.92
N THR A 115 -0.73 -5.51 -2.30
CA THR A 115 -1.73 -6.38 -2.88
C THR A 115 -3.03 -6.19 -2.12
N PHE A 116 -3.99 -5.56 -2.77
CA PHE A 116 -5.30 -5.30 -2.19
C PHE A 116 -6.23 -6.46 -2.52
N ASN A 117 -7.02 -6.88 -1.55
CA ASN A 117 -7.87 -8.05 -1.71
C ASN A 117 -9.19 -7.81 -1.01
N GLU A 118 -10.28 -7.99 -1.75
CA GLU A 118 -11.61 -7.87 -1.17
C GLU A 118 -12.36 -9.17 -1.42
N THR A 119 -12.78 -9.84 -0.34
CA THR A 119 -13.53 -11.07 -0.46
C THR A 119 -14.89 -10.79 -1.09
N ILE A 120 -15.23 -11.55 -2.10
CA ILE A 120 -16.54 -11.44 -2.75
C ILE A 120 -17.49 -12.34 -1.99
N GLU A 121 -18.50 -11.72 -1.39
CA GLU A 121 -19.53 -12.50 -0.74
C GLU A 121 -20.58 -12.82 -1.76
N ASP A 122 -20.87 -14.09 -1.95
CA ASP A 122 -21.97 -14.41 -2.82
C ASP A 122 -23.27 -14.34 -2.01
N SER A 123 -24.36 -14.33 -2.73
CA SER A 123 -25.66 -14.17 -2.11
C SER A 123 -26.04 -15.36 -1.23
N GLY A 124 -25.39 -16.47 -1.41
CA GLY A 124 -25.58 -17.61 -0.56
C GLY A 124 -24.84 -17.48 0.74
N GLY A 125 -24.09 -16.56 0.79
CA GLY A 125 -23.36 -16.21 1.95
C GLY A 125 -22.46 -17.25 2.43
N LYS A 126 -22.19 -17.63 2.35
CA LYS A 126 -21.61 -18.33 3.03
C LYS A 126 -20.36 -18.44 2.93
N GLY A 127 -20.20 -18.04 2.78
CA GLY A 127 -19.20 -17.99 2.64
C GLY A 127 -18.21 -18.54 3.23
N THR A 128 -18.26 -18.93 3.34
CA THR A 128 -17.58 -19.10 3.78
C THR A 128 -16.76 -19.69 3.93
N ASP A 129 -16.64 -20.05 3.82
CA ASP A 129 -16.00 -20.39 3.94
C ASP A 129 -15.05 -20.63 3.89
N LYS A 130 -14.66 -20.76 4.00
CA LYS A 130 -13.89 -20.80 3.93
C LYS A 130 -13.33 -21.24 4.02
#